data_2c28752967b7e4267fc8276a6d3dec55
#
_entry.id   2c28752967b7e4267fc8276a6d3dec55
#
_cell.length_a   1.000
_cell.length_b   1.000
_cell.length_c   1.000
_cell.angle_alpha   90.00
_cell.angle_beta   90.00
_cell.angle_gamma   90.00
#
_symmetry.space_group_name_H-M   'P 1'
#
loop_
_entity.id
_entity.type
_entity.pdbx_description
1 polymer ?
#
loop_
_entity_poly.entity_id
_entity_poly.type
_entity_poly.pdbx_seq_one_letter_code
_entity_poly.pdbx_strand_id
1 'polypeptide(L)'
;MFTELSLHERLLKALETLGFSEPTPVQKEAVPLAVQGADLRVIAQTGSGKTAAFLLPVLHRLLQDSKPRTATRALILLPTRELAQQTLKQVELLAQFTFIKAALITGGEDFKKQMAALRKNPDIVIGTPGRLLEQLNAKNLELQDLEILVLDEADRMLDMGFSEDVMQLVHACNTERQTLLFSATSSSALFELAASVMREPQVLRLNPVSQMNSATVQQIIPADDAKHKEKMVLWLLSNETYDKAIVFTNTRTQADRLGSVLIAAHKAGTSNAKVYVLHGEKDHKDRKQAVSRLNQGHINVLIATDVAARGLDIEGMDLVINFDMPRKGDDYVHRAGRTGRAGNVGLVISLITAQEWNLMASIERYLKQQFERRIIKEIKGSFLGPKKLKASGKAAGSKKKKTDKKSSEKKMPTKKPNTAKSKPAAARDGSAPLRRQSAV
;
A
#
# COMPACT_ATOMS: atom_id res chain seq x y z
N MET A 1 -2.05 -7.83 30.62
CA MET A 1 -1.97 -9.23 30.06
C MET A 1 -3.18 -9.50 29.16
N PHE A 2 -3.15 -10.55 28.31
CA PHE A 2 -4.34 -10.90 27.49
C PHE A 2 -5.54 -11.32 28.31
N THR A 3 -5.35 -11.80 29.54
CA THR A 3 -6.42 -12.12 30.50
C THR A 3 -7.30 -10.92 30.88
N GLU A 4 -6.77 -9.69 30.76
CA GLU A 4 -7.50 -8.44 31.03
C GLU A 4 -8.45 -8.03 29.91
N LEU A 5 -8.33 -8.66 28.73
CA LEU A 5 -9.13 -8.33 27.54
C LEU A 5 -10.47 -9.05 27.49
N SER A 6 -10.87 -9.76 28.55
CA SER A 6 -12.16 -10.48 28.67
C SER A 6 -12.45 -11.43 27.50
N LEU A 7 -11.44 -12.08 26.94
CA LEU A 7 -11.56 -13.01 25.85
C LEU A 7 -12.04 -14.38 26.31
N HIS A 8 -12.66 -15.14 25.39
CA HIS A 8 -13.07 -16.51 25.63
C HIS A 8 -11.86 -17.39 26.02
N GLU A 9 -12.01 -18.29 27.00
CA GLU A 9 -10.94 -19.13 27.57
C GLU A 9 -10.14 -19.93 26.51
N ARG A 10 -10.83 -20.44 25.46
CA ARG A 10 -10.19 -21.15 24.36
C ARG A 10 -9.22 -20.29 23.55
N LEU A 11 -9.50 -18.99 23.44
CA LEU A 11 -8.59 -18.04 22.80
C LEU A 11 -7.40 -17.70 23.67
N LEU A 12 -7.61 -17.55 24.99
CA LEU A 12 -6.51 -17.35 25.95
C LEU A 12 -5.54 -18.54 25.93
N LYS A 13 -6.09 -19.78 25.88
CA LYS A 13 -5.28 -20.99 25.72
C LYS A 13 -4.48 -21.01 24.41
N ALA A 14 -5.09 -20.57 23.31
CA ALA A 14 -4.38 -20.47 22.02
C ALA A 14 -3.23 -19.47 22.08
N LEU A 15 -3.47 -18.27 22.66
CA LEU A 15 -2.46 -17.23 22.84
C LEU A 15 -1.28 -17.71 23.68
N GLU A 16 -1.55 -18.39 24.78
CA GLU A 16 -0.52 -19.00 25.64
C GLU A 16 0.31 -20.04 24.88
N THR A 17 -0.35 -20.94 24.15
CA THR A 17 0.32 -21.96 23.32
C THR A 17 1.20 -21.36 22.24
N LEU A 18 0.81 -20.20 21.69
CA LEU A 18 1.55 -19.46 20.67
C LEU A 18 2.65 -18.56 21.26
N GLY A 19 2.79 -18.49 22.59
CA GLY A 19 3.80 -17.68 23.26
C GLY A 19 3.49 -16.18 23.28
N PHE A 20 2.23 -15.78 23.06
CA PHE A 20 1.81 -14.39 23.20
C PHE A 20 1.69 -14.03 24.69
N SER A 21 2.67 -13.29 25.22
CA SER A 21 2.71 -12.90 26.63
C SER A 21 1.92 -11.61 26.92
N GLU A 22 2.13 -10.58 26.10
CA GLU A 22 1.49 -9.28 26.28
C GLU A 22 0.82 -8.75 25.01
N PRO A 23 -0.36 -8.14 25.15
CA PRO A 23 -1.00 -7.49 24.01
C PRO A 23 -0.24 -6.21 23.59
N THR A 24 -0.13 -6.01 22.27
CA THR A 24 0.42 -4.78 21.72
C THR A 24 -0.48 -3.56 22.02
N PRO A 25 0.01 -2.32 21.90
CA PRO A 25 -0.81 -1.14 22.13
C PRO A 25 -2.12 -1.13 21.32
N VAL A 26 -2.08 -1.58 20.05
CA VAL A 26 -3.30 -1.64 19.22
C VAL A 26 -4.28 -2.71 19.73
N GLN A 27 -3.78 -3.81 20.25
CA GLN A 27 -4.62 -4.88 20.81
C GLN A 27 -5.25 -4.44 22.15
N LYS A 28 -4.48 -3.75 23.01
CA LYS A 28 -4.95 -3.25 24.30
C LYS A 28 -6.15 -2.28 24.14
N GLU A 29 -6.11 -1.43 23.11
CA GLU A 29 -7.16 -0.44 22.89
C GLU A 29 -8.31 -0.95 22.01
N ALA A 30 -8.01 -1.68 20.93
CA ALA A 30 -9.04 -2.08 19.98
C ALA A 30 -9.86 -3.30 20.45
N VAL A 31 -9.21 -4.31 21.08
CA VAL A 31 -9.92 -5.56 21.43
C VAL A 31 -11.07 -5.35 22.40
N PRO A 32 -10.93 -4.60 23.50
CA PRO A 32 -12.06 -4.40 24.44
C PRO A 32 -13.26 -3.71 23.79
N LEU A 33 -13.02 -2.69 22.98
CA LEU A 33 -14.08 -1.94 22.29
C LEU A 33 -14.78 -2.81 21.22
N ALA A 34 -14.01 -3.59 20.47
CA ALA A 34 -14.57 -4.52 19.49
C ALA A 34 -15.40 -5.63 20.14
N VAL A 35 -14.96 -6.17 21.28
CA VAL A 35 -15.71 -7.18 22.06
C VAL A 35 -17.04 -6.61 22.56
N GLN A 36 -17.08 -5.31 22.88
CA GLN A 36 -18.33 -4.60 23.27
C GLN A 36 -19.28 -4.35 22.08
N GLY A 37 -18.87 -4.66 20.84
CA GLY A 37 -19.70 -4.50 19.65
C GLY A 37 -19.59 -3.14 18.96
N ALA A 38 -18.67 -2.26 19.37
CA ALA A 38 -18.47 -0.96 18.73
C ALA A 38 -17.90 -1.11 17.32
N ASP A 39 -18.35 -0.27 16.38
CA ASP A 39 -17.66 -0.08 15.10
C ASP A 39 -16.34 0.64 15.35
N LEU A 40 -15.23 0.13 14.80
CA LEU A 40 -13.90 0.69 15.04
C LEU A 40 -13.19 1.07 13.76
N ARG A 41 -12.72 2.31 13.70
CA ARG A 41 -11.76 2.76 12.71
C ARG A 41 -10.38 2.87 13.36
N VAL A 42 -9.50 1.92 13.05
CA VAL A 42 -8.17 1.82 13.65
C VAL A 42 -7.10 2.25 12.65
N ILE A 43 -6.34 3.28 13.00
CA ILE A 43 -5.20 3.77 12.21
C ILE A 43 -3.93 3.38 12.96
N ALA A 44 -3.22 2.38 12.44
CA ALA A 44 -2.00 1.85 13.04
C ALA A 44 -1.06 1.28 11.98
N GLN A 45 0.25 1.37 12.21
CA GLN A 45 1.28 0.90 11.27
C GLN A 45 1.20 -0.62 11.01
N THR A 46 1.76 -1.06 9.87
CA THR A 46 2.00 -2.48 9.60
C THR A 46 2.93 -3.07 10.66
N GLY A 47 2.68 -4.32 11.09
CA GLY A 47 3.48 -4.96 12.15
C GLY A 47 3.14 -4.53 13.58
N SER A 48 2.15 -3.67 13.80
CA SER A 48 1.69 -3.29 15.15
C SER A 48 0.81 -4.33 15.85
N GLY A 49 0.51 -5.46 15.18
CA GLY A 49 -0.37 -6.50 15.72
C GLY A 49 -1.84 -6.34 15.36
N LYS A 50 -2.18 -5.57 14.31
CA LYS A 50 -3.57 -5.34 13.83
C LYS A 50 -4.33 -6.64 13.55
N THR A 51 -3.67 -7.63 12.95
CA THR A 51 -4.32 -8.91 12.60
C THR A 51 -4.92 -9.60 13.83
N ALA A 52 -4.18 -9.72 14.91
CA ALA A 52 -4.73 -10.26 16.15
C ALA A 52 -5.75 -9.30 16.78
N ALA A 53 -5.59 -7.98 16.63
CA ALA A 53 -6.51 -6.98 17.17
C ALA A 53 -7.93 -7.10 16.61
N PHE A 54 -8.11 -7.52 15.33
CA PHE A 54 -9.44 -7.80 14.81
C PHE A 54 -9.84 -9.29 14.90
N LEU A 55 -8.90 -10.24 14.78
CA LEU A 55 -9.24 -11.65 14.84
C LEU A 55 -9.73 -12.09 16.22
N LEU A 56 -9.12 -11.59 17.28
CA LEU A 56 -9.52 -11.94 18.66
C LEU A 56 -10.98 -11.60 18.97
N PRO A 57 -11.48 -10.36 18.71
CA PRO A 57 -12.90 -10.06 18.93
C PRO A 57 -13.83 -10.80 17.95
N VAL A 58 -13.43 -11.01 16.70
CA VAL A 58 -14.21 -11.82 15.75
C VAL A 58 -14.39 -13.24 16.28
N LEU A 59 -13.31 -13.92 16.63
CA LEU A 59 -13.36 -15.28 17.17
C LEU A 59 -14.11 -15.35 18.50
N HIS A 60 -13.91 -14.37 19.38
CA HIS A 60 -14.60 -14.26 20.66
C HIS A 60 -16.12 -14.22 20.45
N ARG A 61 -16.61 -13.33 19.59
CA ARG A 61 -18.05 -13.21 19.30
C ARG A 61 -18.64 -14.49 18.69
N LEU A 62 -17.93 -15.12 17.76
CA LEU A 62 -18.38 -16.38 17.16
C LEU A 62 -18.46 -17.53 18.19
N LEU A 63 -17.69 -17.48 19.26
CA LEU A 63 -17.70 -18.46 20.35
C LEU A 63 -18.80 -18.21 21.38
N GLN A 64 -19.22 -16.96 21.59
CA GLN A 64 -20.28 -16.63 22.53
C GLN A 64 -21.65 -17.09 22.05
N ASP A 65 -21.92 -16.98 20.75
CA ASP A 65 -23.20 -17.31 20.14
C ASP A 65 -23.09 -18.62 19.32
N SER A 66 -23.59 -19.70 19.88
CA SER A 66 -23.67 -21.00 19.19
C SER A 66 -24.90 -21.10 18.28
N LYS A 67 -25.01 -20.15 17.32
CA LYS A 67 -26.09 -20.22 16.31
C LYS A 67 -25.88 -21.39 15.34
N PRO A 68 -26.97 -21.98 14.79
CA PRO A 68 -26.84 -22.94 13.71
C PRO A 68 -26.04 -22.34 12.54
N ARG A 69 -25.16 -23.13 11.93
CA ARG A 69 -24.33 -22.69 10.78
C ARG A 69 -25.18 -22.67 9.51
N THR A 70 -25.94 -21.62 9.32
CA THR A 70 -26.80 -21.41 8.14
C THR A 70 -26.11 -20.61 7.06
N ALA A 71 -25.22 -19.66 7.46
CA ALA A 71 -24.48 -18.79 6.54
C ALA A 71 -23.16 -18.31 7.16
N THR A 72 -22.40 -17.51 6.38
CA THR A 72 -21.16 -16.86 6.81
C THR A 72 -21.48 -15.78 7.85
N ARG A 73 -20.83 -15.85 9.02
CA ARG A 73 -21.03 -14.91 10.15
C ARG A 73 -19.98 -13.79 10.19
N ALA A 74 -18.78 -14.02 9.66
CA ALA A 74 -17.75 -13.00 9.58
C ALA A 74 -17.11 -12.95 8.19
N LEU A 75 -16.94 -11.75 7.65
CA LEU A 75 -16.26 -11.48 6.37
C LEU A 75 -15.05 -10.61 6.60
N ILE A 76 -13.89 -11.04 6.10
CA ILE A 76 -12.64 -10.30 6.20
C ILE A 76 -12.13 -9.97 4.80
N LEU A 77 -12.12 -8.68 4.46
CA LEU A 77 -11.66 -8.17 3.18
C LEU A 77 -10.21 -7.71 3.28
N LEU A 78 -9.37 -8.16 2.35
CA LEU A 78 -7.97 -7.79 2.24
C LEU A 78 -7.61 -7.47 0.80
N PRO A 79 -6.66 -6.54 0.55
CA PRO A 79 -6.33 -6.10 -0.80
C PRO A 79 -5.61 -7.15 -1.65
N THR A 80 -4.89 -8.08 -1.03
CA THR A 80 -4.06 -9.06 -1.74
C THR A 80 -4.28 -10.49 -1.26
N ARG A 81 -3.99 -11.45 -2.16
CA ARG A 81 -4.12 -12.89 -1.89
C ARG A 81 -3.16 -13.34 -0.79
N GLU A 82 -1.97 -12.79 -0.80
CA GLU A 82 -0.91 -13.09 0.16
C GLU A 82 -1.34 -12.73 1.58
N LEU A 83 -1.89 -11.53 1.77
CA LEU A 83 -2.42 -11.09 3.06
C LEU A 83 -3.61 -11.96 3.50
N ALA A 84 -4.51 -12.29 2.57
CA ALA A 84 -5.64 -13.16 2.87
C ALA A 84 -5.19 -14.57 3.31
N GLN A 85 -4.14 -15.12 2.68
CA GLN A 85 -3.54 -16.40 3.11
C GLN A 85 -2.84 -16.29 4.48
N GLN A 86 -2.15 -15.20 4.77
CA GLN A 86 -1.54 -14.96 6.08
C GLN A 86 -2.61 -14.87 7.16
N THR A 87 -3.70 -14.12 6.87
CA THR A 87 -4.83 -13.98 7.80
C THR A 87 -5.50 -15.32 8.05
N LEU A 88 -5.70 -16.16 7.02
CA LEU A 88 -6.24 -17.53 7.21
C LEU A 88 -5.37 -18.34 8.16
N LYS A 89 -4.04 -18.35 7.98
CA LYS A 89 -3.12 -19.06 8.88
C LYS A 89 -3.24 -18.56 10.33
N GLN A 90 -3.37 -17.24 10.51
CA GLN A 90 -3.55 -16.67 11.85
C GLN A 90 -4.89 -17.09 12.46
N VAL A 91 -5.97 -17.16 11.66
CA VAL A 91 -7.25 -17.70 12.13
C VAL A 91 -7.09 -19.17 12.56
N GLU A 92 -6.46 -20.02 11.75
CA GLU A 92 -6.21 -21.43 12.07
C GLU A 92 -5.44 -21.60 13.37
N LEU A 93 -4.40 -20.78 13.61
CA LEU A 93 -3.60 -20.80 14.83
C LEU A 93 -4.40 -20.32 16.06
N LEU A 94 -5.13 -19.22 15.94
CA LEU A 94 -5.91 -18.67 17.05
C LEU A 94 -7.16 -19.50 17.36
N ALA A 95 -7.73 -20.14 16.35
CA ALA A 95 -8.93 -20.96 16.47
C ALA A 95 -8.66 -22.45 16.77
N GLN A 96 -7.40 -22.88 16.98
CA GLN A 96 -6.98 -24.27 17.10
C GLN A 96 -7.72 -25.09 18.18
N PHE A 97 -8.24 -24.43 19.21
CA PHE A 97 -9.05 -25.05 20.27
C PHE A 97 -10.56 -24.84 20.09
N THR A 98 -10.98 -24.46 18.89
CA THR A 98 -12.38 -24.15 18.56
C THR A 98 -12.88 -25.02 17.42
N PHE A 99 -14.19 -24.93 17.13
CA PHE A 99 -14.79 -25.58 15.96
C PHE A 99 -15.04 -24.59 14.80
N ILE A 100 -14.54 -23.35 14.92
CA ILE A 100 -14.69 -22.30 13.92
C ILE A 100 -13.97 -22.72 12.64
N LYS A 101 -14.65 -22.59 11.51
CA LYS A 101 -14.11 -22.89 10.18
C LYS A 101 -13.98 -21.63 9.35
N ALA A 102 -12.85 -21.48 8.69
CA ALA A 102 -12.61 -20.39 7.76
C ALA A 102 -12.40 -20.88 6.33
N ALA A 103 -12.81 -20.07 5.35
CA ALA A 103 -12.57 -20.32 3.93
C ALA A 103 -11.85 -19.13 3.29
N LEU A 104 -10.91 -19.43 2.38
CA LEU A 104 -10.14 -18.45 1.61
C LEU A 104 -10.72 -18.32 0.19
N ILE A 105 -11.08 -17.08 -0.18
CA ILE A 105 -11.72 -16.76 -1.46
C ILE A 105 -10.91 -15.66 -2.14
N THR A 106 -10.03 -16.06 -3.05
CA THR A 106 -9.12 -15.11 -3.73
C THR A 106 -9.04 -15.39 -5.23
N GLY A 107 -8.77 -14.37 -6.03
CA GLY A 107 -8.55 -14.53 -7.47
C GLY A 107 -7.35 -15.44 -7.78
N GLY A 108 -7.28 -16.02 -9.00
CA GLY A 108 -6.19 -16.88 -9.46
C GLY A 108 -6.18 -18.30 -8.91
N GLU A 109 -7.12 -18.62 -8.07
CA GLU A 109 -7.41 -19.99 -7.63
C GLU A 109 -8.66 -20.50 -8.36
N ASP A 110 -8.83 -21.82 -8.36
CA ASP A 110 -9.97 -22.47 -9.03
C ASP A 110 -11.31 -22.02 -8.42
N PHE A 111 -12.18 -21.45 -9.26
CA PHE A 111 -13.48 -20.94 -8.85
C PHE A 111 -14.39 -22.03 -8.27
N LYS A 112 -14.40 -23.24 -8.89
CA LYS A 112 -15.26 -24.36 -8.46
C LYS A 112 -14.83 -24.91 -7.10
N LYS A 113 -13.52 -24.96 -6.82
CA LYS A 113 -13.01 -25.37 -5.50
C LYS A 113 -13.43 -24.37 -4.42
N GLN A 114 -13.40 -23.08 -4.71
CA GLN A 114 -13.85 -22.05 -3.77
C GLN A 114 -15.37 -22.12 -3.55
N MET A 115 -16.15 -22.33 -4.60
CA MET A 115 -17.59 -22.58 -4.48
C MET A 115 -17.88 -23.80 -3.58
N ALA A 116 -17.13 -24.89 -3.75
CA ALA A 116 -17.28 -26.07 -2.90
C ALA A 116 -16.88 -25.83 -1.44
N ALA A 117 -15.94 -24.90 -1.18
CA ALA A 117 -15.58 -24.48 0.16
C ALA A 117 -16.70 -23.64 0.81
N LEU A 118 -17.30 -22.71 0.06
CA LEU A 118 -18.43 -21.89 0.53
C LEU A 118 -19.68 -22.73 0.86
N ARG A 119 -19.98 -23.77 0.07
CA ARG A 119 -21.09 -24.71 0.34
C ARG A 119 -20.97 -25.48 1.67
N LYS A 120 -19.79 -25.46 2.30
CA LYS A 120 -19.59 -26.04 3.64
C LYS A 120 -20.00 -25.10 4.77
N ASN A 121 -20.56 -23.96 4.45
CA ASN A 121 -20.97 -22.90 5.37
C ASN A 121 -19.86 -22.56 6.38
N PRO A 122 -18.72 -22.00 5.92
CA PRO A 122 -17.67 -21.58 6.83
C PRO A 122 -18.15 -20.40 7.70
N ASP A 123 -17.77 -20.38 8.97
CA ASP A 123 -18.11 -19.31 9.90
C ASP A 123 -17.45 -17.98 9.48
N ILE A 124 -16.23 -18.07 8.95
CA ILE A 124 -15.42 -16.93 8.50
C ILE A 124 -15.08 -17.10 7.03
N VAL A 125 -15.35 -16.09 6.24
CA VAL A 125 -14.86 -15.98 4.86
C VAL A 125 -13.80 -14.88 4.80
N ILE A 126 -12.63 -15.20 4.23
CA ILE A 126 -11.48 -14.31 4.08
C ILE A 126 -11.18 -14.19 2.60
N GLY A 127 -11.06 -12.98 2.06
CA GLY A 127 -10.76 -12.87 0.64
C GLY A 127 -10.45 -11.50 0.10
N THR A 128 -10.26 -11.47 -1.23
CA THR A 128 -10.06 -10.22 -1.98
C THR A 128 -11.37 -9.76 -2.61
N PRO A 129 -11.64 -8.43 -2.66
CA PRO A 129 -12.94 -7.90 -3.06
C PRO A 129 -13.47 -8.47 -4.38
N GLY A 130 -12.71 -8.40 -5.48
CA GLY A 130 -13.18 -8.84 -6.79
C GLY A 130 -13.64 -10.31 -6.83
N ARG A 131 -12.87 -11.27 -6.23
CA ARG A 131 -13.28 -12.68 -6.23
C ARG A 131 -14.47 -12.95 -5.30
N LEU A 132 -14.56 -12.26 -4.19
CA LEU A 132 -15.73 -12.34 -3.31
C LEU A 132 -16.98 -11.83 -4.01
N LEU A 133 -16.88 -10.75 -4.77
CA LEU A 133 -17.96 -10.19 -5.56
C LEU A 133 -18.39 -11.17 -6.69
N GLU A 134 -17.44 -11.84 -7.37
CA GLU A 134 -17.74 -12.91 -8.34
C GLU A 134 -18.54 -14.03 -7.70
N GLN A 135 -18.17 -14.49 -6.49
CA GLN A 135 -18.88 -15.55 -5.76
C GLN A 135 -20.26 -15.08 -5.27
N LEU A 136 -20.38 -13.84 -4.82
CA LEU A 136 -21.64 -13.22 -4.43
C LEU A 136 -22.61 -13.14 -5.63
N ASN A 137 -22.16 -12.64 -6.78
CA ASN A 137 -22.95 -12.52 -8.00
C ASN A 137 -23.38 -13.90 -8.55
N ALA A 138 -22.55 -14.92 -8.34
CA ALA A 138 -22.87 -16.31 -8.67
C ALA A 138 -23.78 -16.99 -7.62
N LYS A 139 -24.23 -16.25 -6.58
CA LYS A 139 -25.08 -16.75 -5.47
C LYS A 139 -24.45 -17.93 -4.71
N ASN A 140 -23.13 -17.99 -4.65
CA ASN A 140 -22.39 -18.97 -3.85
C ASN A 140 -22.02 -18.46 -2.46
N LEU A 141 -22.14 -17.15 -2.22
CA LEU A 141 -21.83 -16.48 -0.95
C LEU A 141 -23.07 -15.71 -0.50
N GLU A 142 -23.52 -15.97 0.71
CA GLU A 142 -24.65 -15.30 1.35
C GLU A 142 -24.14 -14.50 2.54
N LEU A 143 -24.55 -13.22 2.66
CA LEU A 143 -24.05 -12.26 3.64
C LEU A 143 -25.16 -11.61 4.47
N GLN A 144 -26.41 -12.09 4.36
CA GLN A 144 -27.56 -11.53 5.11
C GLN A 144 -27.45 -11.77 6.61
N ASP A 145 -26.78 -12.86 7.02
CA ASP A 145 -26.59 -13.23 8.43
C ASP A 145 -25.23 -12.75 8.97
N LEU A 146 -24.52 -11.90 8.21
CA LEU A 146 -23.21 -11.42 8.60
C LEU A 146 -23.25 -10.58 9.88
N GLU A 147 -22.50 -11.01 10.90
CA GLU A 147 -22.41 -10.30 12.18
C GLU A 147 -21.24 -9.33 12.23
N ILE A 148 -20.13 -9.66 11.57
CA ILE A 148 -18.92 -8.85 11.59
C ILE A 148 -18.32 -8.72 10.19
N LEU A 149 -18.04 -7.48 9.79
CA LEU A 149 -17.26 -7.12 8.61
C LEU A 149 -15.93 -6.53 9.05
N VAL A 150 -14.83 -7.07 8.52
CA VAL A 150 -13.49 -6.52 8.70
C VAL A 150 -12.94 -6.03 7.37
N LEU A 151 -12.46 -4.79 7.34
CA LEU A 151 -11.74 -4.20 6.22
C LEU A 151 -10.29 -3.96 6.69
N ASP A 152 -9.36 -4.83 6.32
CA ASP A 152 -7.94 -4.63 6.66
C ASP A 152 -7.15 -4.10 5.48
N GLU A 153 -6.19 -3.20 5.76
CA GLU A 153 -5.48 -2.40 4.77
C GLU A 153 -6.44 -1.68 3.80
N ALA A 154 -7.48 -1.06 4.36
CA ALA A 154 -8.53 -0.40 3.59
C ALA A 154 -8.01 0.71 2.68
N ASP A 155 -6.99 1.46 3.11
CA ASP A 155 -6.28 2.44 2.28
C ASP A 155 -5.71 1.81 1.00
N ARG A 156 -5.17 0.61 1.10
CA ARG A 156 -4.64 -0.11 -0.07
C ARG A 156 -5.74 -0.65 -0.98
N MET A 157 -6.86 -1.09 -0.44
CA MET A 157 -8.00 -1.49 -1.28
C MET A 157 -8.47 -0.32 -2.14
N LEU A 158 -8.52 0.90 -1.57
CA LEU A 158 -8.85 2.13 -2.31
C LEU A 158 -7.79 2.47 -3.38
N ASP A 159 -6.50 2.41 -3.03
CA ASP A 159 -5.41 2.66 -3.98
C ASP A 159 -5.36 1.66 -5.14
N MET A 160 -5.84 0.44 -4.94
CA MET A 160 -5.93 -0.62 -5.97
C MET A 160 -7.22 -0.55 -6.80
N GLY A 161 -8.12 0.39 -6.50
CA GLY A 161 -9.35 0.61 -7.25
C GLY A 161 -10.52 -0.30 -6.86
N PHE A 162 -10.45 -0.97 -5.70
CA PHE A 162 -11.52 -1.86 -5.21
C PHE A 162 -12.70 -1.13 -4.53
N SER A 163 -12.78 0.20 -4.65
CA SER A 163 -13.83 0.98 -3.98
C SER A 163 -15.24 0.49 -4.31
N GLU A 164 -15.52 0.26 -5.59
CA GLU A 164 -16.83 -0.20 -6.06
C GLU A 164 -17.13 -1.62 -5.61
N ASP A 165 -16.15 -2.54 -5.73
CA ASP A 165 -16.29 -3.93 -5.30
C ASP A 165 -16.59 -4.02 -3.80
N VAL A 166 -15.86 -3.25 -2.98
CA VAL A 166 -16.07 -3.18 -1.52
C VAL A 166 -17.48 -2.68 -1.21
N MET A 167 -17.93 -1.62 -1.88
CA MET A 167 -19.28 -1.07 -1.65
C MET A 167 -20.39 -2.06 -2.03
N GLN A 168 -20.24 -2.79 -3.13
CA GLN A 168 -21.21 -3.82 -3.53
C GLN A 168 -21.28 -4.97 -2.51
N LEU A 169 -20.13 -5.42 -2.00
CA LEU A 169 -20.07 -6.43 -0.93
C LEU A 169 -20.72 -5.93 0.35
N VAL A 170 -20.43 -4.68 0.74
CA VAL A 170 -21.02 -4.05 1.94
C VAL A 170 -22.53 -3.94 1.86
N HIS A 171 -23.07 -3.57 0.69
CA HIS A 171 -24.52 -3.48 0.47
C HIS A 171 -25.23 -4.82 0.54
N ALA A 172 -24.53 -5.93 0.25
CA ALA A 172 -25.07 -7.28 0.37
C ALA A 172 -25.03 -7.82 1.82
N CYS A 173 -24.29 -7.18 2.71
CA CYS A 173 -24.18 -7.58 4.11
C CYS A 173 -25.40 -7.12 4.92
N ASN A 174 -25.65 -7.84 6.02
CA ASN A 174 -26.60 -7.41 7.04
C ASN A 174 -26.31 -5.99 7.52
N THR A 175 -27.34 -5.16 7.67
CA THR A 175 -27.22 -3.77 8.15
C THR A 175 -26.87 -3.67 9.64
N GLU A 176 -27.28 -4.68 10.44
CA GLU A 176 -27.01 -4.73 11.89
C GLU A 176 -25.64 -5.29 12.27
N ARG A 177 -24.76 -5.47 11.30
CA ARG A 177 -23.38 -5.94 11.53
C ARG A 177 -22.54 -4.93 12.30
N GLN A 178 -21.51 -5.43 12.96
CA GLN A 178 -20.36 -4.64 13.42
C GLN A 178 -19.35 -4.48 12.27
N THR A 179 -18.77 -3.30 12.11
CA THR A 179 -17.74 -3.06 11.09
C THR A 179 -16.42 -2.63 11.75
N LEU A 180 -15.33 -3.34 11.43
CA LEU A 180 -13.98 -3.07 11.90
C LEU A 180 -13.10 -2.67 10.71
N LEU A 181 -12.64 -1.42 10.67
CA LEU A 181 -11.81 -0.88 9.58
C LEU A 181 -10.41 -0.61 10.08
N PHE A 182 -9.43 -1.28 9.50
CA PHE A 182 -8.01 -1.12 9.81
C PHE A 182 -7.25 -0.53 8.62
N SER A 183 -6.36 0.43 8.91
CA SER A 183 -5.55 1.11 7.90
C SER A 183 -4.22 1.56 8.49
N ALA A 184 -3.20 1.72 7.65
CA ALA A 184 -1.95 2.36 8.04
C ALA A 184 -2.02 3.89 7.94
N THR A 185 -2.94 4.43 7.15
CA THR A 185 -3.02 5.86 6.80
C THR A 185 -4.38 6.46 7.06
N SER A 186 -4.50 7.78 6.93
CA SER A 186 -5.73 8.55 7.18
C SER A 186 -6.01 9.50 6.01
N SER A 187 -6.38 8.94 4.84
CA SER A 187 -6.75 9.73 3.66
C SER A 187 -8.21 10.20 3.70
N SER A 188 -8.56 11.23 2.88
CA SER A 188 -9.94 11.68 2.70
C SER A 188 -10.84 10.58 2.12
N ALA A 189 -10.33 9.84 1.13
CA ALA A 189 -11.07 8.72 0.53
C ALA A 189 -11.38 7.62 1.56
N LEU A 190 -10.46 7.35 2.49
CA LEU A 190 -10.70 6.41 3.58
C LEU A 190 -11.75 6.94 4.58
N PHE A 191 -11.79 8.25 4.80
CA PHE A 191 -12.81 8.86 5.63
C PHE A 191 -14.20 8.72 5.00
N GLU A 192 -14.32 8.96 3.69
CA GLU A 192 -15.55 8.79 2.91
C GLU A 192 -16.03 7.33 2.92
N LEU A 193 -15.10 6.37 2.70
CA LEU A 193 -15.44 4.95 2.83
C LEU A 193 -15.96 4.63 4.23
N ALA A 194 -15.23 5.03 5.28
CA ALA A 194 -15.66 4.76 6.65
C ALA A 194 -17.05 5.34 6.97
N ALA A 195 -17.33 6.57 6.53
CA ALA A 195 -18.62 7.22 6.70
C ALA A 195 -19.77 6.48 6.00
N SER A 196 -19.48 5.78 4.89
CA SER A 196 -20.51 5.04 4.12
C SER A 196 -20.75 3.61 4.63
N VAL A 197 -19.78 3.00 5.34
CA VAL A 197 -19.86 1.57 5.72
C VAL A 197 -19.98 1.32 7.22
N MET A 198 -19.78 2.34 8.07
CA MET A 198 -19.73 2.23 9.53
C MET A 198 -20.80 3.07 10.20
N ARG A 199 -21.19 2.68 11.43
CA ARG A 199 -22.17 3.38 12.27
C ARG A 199 -21.48 3.95 13.50
N GLU A 200 -21.40 5.28 13.59
CA GLU A 200 -20.79 6.02 14.72
C GLU A 200 -19.45 5.41 15.20
N PRO A 201 -18.46 5.22 14.30
CA PRO A 201 -17.26 4.47 14.63
C PRO A 201 -16.41 5.20 15.67
N GLN A 202 -15.89 4.44 16.62
CA GLN A 202 -14.83 4.93 17.49
C GLN A 202 -13.51 4.94 16.70
N VAL A 203 -12.79 6.07 16.74
CA VAL A 203 -11.57 6.27 15.98
C VAL A 203 -10.35 6.14 16.87
N LEU A 204 -9.59 5.07 16.67
CA LEU A 204 -8.33 4.83 17.36
C LEU A 204 -7.15 5.23 16.44
N ARG A 205 -6.30 6.13 16.92
CA ARG A 205 -5.08 6.56 16.21
C ARG A 205 -3.85 6.17 17.01
N LEU A 206 -3.27 5.04 16.67
CA LEU A 206 -2.17 4.43 17.39
C LEU A 206 -0.90 4.47 16.56
N ASN A 207 0.17 4.99 17.14
CA ASN A 207 1.42 5.22 16.45
C ASN A 207 1.24 6.08 15.20
N PRO A 208 0.99 7.39 15.35
CA PRO A 208 0.85 8.28 14.21
C PRO A 208 2.09 8.16 13.30
N VAL A 209 1.88 8.34 11.99
CA VAL A 209 2.93 8.28 10.94
C VAL A 209 4.17 9.13 11.29
N SER A 210 4.01 10.18 12.12
CA SER A 210 5.10 11.02 12.64
C SER A 210 6.03 10.34 13.63
N GLN A 211 5.67 9.15 14.14
CA GLN A 211 6.52 8.32 15.00
C GLN A 211 6.95 7.06 14.24
N MET A 212 7.49 7.22 13.03
CA MET A 212 8.28 6.14 12.43
C MET A 212 9.33 5.73 13.45
N ASN A 213 9.45 4.41 13.66
CA ASN A 213 10.33 3.84 14.70
C ASN A 213 11.59 4.67 14.86
N SER A 214 11.84 5.17 16.08
CA SER A 214 13.08 5.87 16.45
C SER A 214 14.35 5.04 16.14
N ALA A 215 14.17 3.76 15.86
CA ALA A 215 15.19 2.81 15.42
C ALA A 215 15.46 2.85 13.89
N THR A 216 14.78 3.68 13.08
CA THR A 216 15.02 3.70 11.63
C THR A 216 15.77 4.96 11.24
N VAL A 217 17.00 4.78 10.73
CA VAL A 217 17.82 5.87 10.16
C VAL A 217 17.36 6.13 8.73
N GLN A 218 17.03 7.39 8.42
CA GLN A 218 16.53 7.80 7.12
C GLN A 218 17.48 8.78 6.46
N GLN A 219 18.03 8.39 5.31
CA GLN A 219 19.03 9.18 4.59
C GLN A 219 18.58 9.50 3.17
N ILE A 220 19.01 10.64 2.65
CA ILE A 220 18.90 11.00 1.25
C ILE A 220 20.29 11.21 0.64
N ILE A 221 20.46 10.72 -0.59
CA ILE A 221 21.69 10.92 -1.37
C ILE A 221 21.30 11.58 -2.69
N PRO A 222 21.81 12.83 -2.95
CA PRO A 222 21.57 13.51 -4.20
C PRO A 222 22.23 12.78 -5.37
N ALA A 223 21.51 12.64 -6.48
CA ALA A 223 21.96 11.98 -7.70
C ALA A 223 21.68 12.85 -8.93
N ASP A 224 22.54 12.77 -9.95
CA ASP A 224 22.38 13.54 -11.19
C ASP A 224 21.25 12.99 -12.07
N ASP A 225 21.27 11.67 -12.29
CA ASP A 225 20.32 10.96 -13.15
C ASP A 225 20.18 9.47 -12.75
N ALA A 226 19.41 8.70 -13.53
CA ALA A 226 19.18 7.30 -13.29
C ALA A 226 20.44 6.44 -13.39
N LYS A 227 21.38 6.76 -14.31
CA LYS A 227 22.65 6.04 -14.43
C LYS A 227 23.55 6.27 -13.21
N HIS A 228 23.51 7.49 -12.67
CA HIS A 228 24.21 7.81 -11.44
C HIS A 228 23.62 7.06 -10.25
N LYS A 229 22.27 6.97 -10.16
CA LYS A 229 21.59 6.15 -9.14
C LYS A 229 21.99 4.66 -9.25
N GLU A 230 22.13 4.09 -10.46
CA GLU A 230 22.58 2.71 -10.66
C GLU A 230 23.98 2.47 -10.03
N LYS A 231 24.92 3.39 -10.26
CA LYS A 231 26.26 3.34 -9.63
C LYS A 231 26.19 3.45 -8.11
N MET A 232 25.31 4.33 -7.61
CA MET A 232 25.09 4.49 -6.16
C MET A 232 24.54 3.22 -5.53
N VAL A 233 23.57 2.55 -6.17
CA VAL A 233 23.03 1.27 -5.66
C VAL A 233 24.13 0.21 -5.60
N LEU A 234 24.95 0.08 -6.66
CA LEU A 234 26.09 -0.84 -6.65
C LEU A 234 27.06 -0.54 -5.49
N TRP A 235 27.39 0.73 -5.30
CA TRP A 235 28.27 1.15 -4.21
C TRP A 235 27.66 0.86 -2.84
N LEU A 236 26.39 1.19 -2.63
CA LEU A 236 25.68 0.96 -1.36
C LEU A 236 25.64 -0.54 -1.03
N LEU A 237 25.26 -1.39 -2.00
CA LEU A 237 25.19 -2.83 -1.81
C LEU A 237 26.57 -3.48 -1.58
N SER A 238 27.66 -2.79 -1.89
CA SER A 238 29.04 -3.27 -1.67
C SER A 238 29.66 -2.73 -0.38
N ASN A 239 29.16 -1.62 0.16
CA ASN A 239 29.78 -0.91 1.30
C ASN A 239 28.91 -0.83 2.56
N GLU A 240 27.57 -1.03 2.44
CA GLU A 240 26.68 -1.10 3.62
C GLU A 240 26.68 -2.54 4.17
N THR A 241 26.47 -2.62 5.48
CA THR A 241 26.29 -3.92 6.16
C THR A 241 24.81 -4.29 6.13
N TYR A 242 24.47 -5.43 5.54
CA TYR A 242 23.14 -5.99 5.51
C TYR A 242 23.18 -7.50 5.23
N ASP A 243 22.23 -8.22 5.78
CA ASP A 243 21.93 -9.61 5.42
C ASP A 243 20.87 -9.62 4.30
N LYS A 244 19.88 -8.72 4.41
CA LYS A 244 18.77 -8.61 3.45
C LYS A 244 18.53 -7.15 3.08
N ALA A 245 18.48 -6.86 1.78
CA ALA A 245 18.18 -5.54 1.25
C ALA A 245 17.00 -5.56 0.26
N ILE A 246 16.23 -4.49 0.23
CA ILE A 246 15.21 -4.26 -0.78
C ILE A 246 15.43 -2.93 -1.49
N VAL A 247 15.35 -2.94 -2.83
CA VAL A 247 15.47 -1.74 -3.67
C VAL A 247 14.14 -1.48 -4.36
N PHE A 248 13.53 -0.33 -4.09
CA PHE A 248 12.25 0.06 -4.67
C PHE A 248 12.41 0.91 -5.91
N THR A 249 11.67 0.55 -6.96
CA THR A 249 11.51 1.32 -8.20
C THR A 249 10.04 1.60 -8.47
N ASN A 250 9.74 2.70 -9.19
CA ASN A 250 8.36 3.07 -9.50
C ASN A 250 7.80 2.33 -10.72
N THR A 251 8.65 1.74 -11.57
CA THR A 251 8.22 1.06 -12.78
C THR A 251 8.90 -0.31 -12.95
N ARG A 252 8.19 -1.25 -13.60
CA ARG A 252 8.73 -2.57 -13.95
C ARG A 252 9.98 -2.47 -14.81
N THR A 253 9.95 -1.63 -15.85
CA THR A 253 11.08 -1.42 -16.75
C THR A 253 12.34 -0.98 -16.01
N GLN A 254 12.19 -0.11 -15.01
CA GLN A 254 13.33 0.31 -14.18
C GLN A 254 13.80 -0.82 -13.25
N ALA A 255 12.86 -1.63 -12.72
CA ALA A 255 13.21 -2.80 -11.91
C ALA A 255 14.05 -3.82 -12.72
N ASP A 256 13.61 -4.15 -13.93
CA ASP A 256 14.31 -5.09 -14.82
C ASP A 256 15.68 -4.57 -15.25
N ARG A 257 15.76 -3.28 -15.60
CA ARG A 257 17.02 -2.64 -15.96
C ARG A 257 18.03 -2.66 -14.81
N LEU A 258 17.60 -2.24 -13.62
CA LEU A 258 18.46 -2.27 -12.43
C LEU A 258 18.87 -3.70 -12.08
N GLY A 259 17.93 -4.65 -12.19
CA GLY A 259 18.21 -6.08 -12.01
C GLY A 259 19.29 -6.60 -12.94
N SER A 260 19.20 -6.25 -14.23
CA SER A 260 20.20 -6.64 -15.22
C SER A 260 21.59 -6.07 -14.89
N VAL A 261 21.66 -4.82 -14.46
CA VAL A 261 22.93 -4.16 -14.05
C VAL A 261 23.55 -4.89 -12.84
N LEU A 262 22.75 -5.16 -11.80
CA LEU A 262 23.24 -5.81 -10.58
C LEU A 262 23.61 -7.28 -10.81
N ILE A 263 22.86 -8.02 -11.62
CA ILE A 263 23.18 -9.41 -12.00
C ILE A 263 24.49 -9.46 -12.82
N ALA A 264 24.69 -8.52 -13.74
CA ALA A 264 25.93 -8.41 -14.51
C ALA A 264 27.14 -8.13 -13.60
N ALA A 265 27.01 -7.23 -12.63
CA ALA A 265 28.05 -6.92 -11.66
C ALA A 265 28.37 -8.13 -10.77
N HIS A 266 27.36 -8.89 -10.34
CA HIS A 266 27.57 -10.13 -9.59
C HIS A 266 28.34 -11.18 -10.41
N LYS A 267 27.94 -11.41 -11.66
CA LYS A 267 28.61 -12.34 -12.57
C LYS A 267 30.08 -11.94 -12.87
N ALA A 268 30.34 -10.63 -12.89
CA ALA A 268 31.70 -10.09 -13.09
C ALA A 268 32.54 -10.13 -11.79
N GLY A 269 31.99 -10.61 -10.67
CA GLY A 269 32.68 -10.65 -9.39
C GLY A 269 32.88 -9.28 -8.72
N THR A 270 32.22 -8.24 -9.21
CA THR A 270 32.31 -6.87 -8.68
C THR A 270 31.24 -6.56 -7.63
N SER A 271 30.31 -7.49 -7.37
CA SER A 271 29.26 -7.36 -6.33
C SER A 271 28.88 -8.72 -5.75
N ASN A 272 28.65 -8.78 -4.45
CA ASN A 272 28.14 -9.96 -3.74
C ASN A 272 26.61 -10.03 -3.73
N ALA A 273 25.91 -9.08 -4.37
CA ALA A 273 24.46 -9.01 -4.40
C ALA A 273 23.86 -10.15 -5.24
N LYS A 274 23.17 -11.08 -4.57
CA LYS A 274 22.37 -12.14 -5.20
C LYS A 274 20.95 -11.61 -5.37
N VAL A 275 20.64 -11.16 -6.59
CA VAL A 275 19.46 -10.33 -6.88
C VAL A 275 18.30 -11.16 -7.41
N TYR A 276 17.07 -10.79 -6.99
CA TYR A 276 15.83 -11.19 -7.63
C TYR A 276 14.96 -9.97 -7.95
N VAL A 277 14.32 -9.96 -9.13
CA VAL A 277 13.45 -8.85 -9.57
C VAL A 277 12.00 -9.25 -9.46
N LEU A 278 11.20 -8.40 -8.78
CA LEU A 278 9.81 -8.63 -8.49
C LEU A 278 8.94 -7.45 -8.94
N HIS A 279 8.08 -7.66 -9.95
CA HIS A 279 7.14 -6.65 -10.44
C HIS A 279 5.77 -7.28 -10.74
N GLY A 280 4.78 -6.46 -11.10
CA GLY A 280 3.38 -6.86 -11.21
C GLY A 280 3.06 -7.97 -12.22
N GLU A 281 3.95 -8.22 -13.19
CA GLU A 281 3.80 -9.31 -14.18
C GLU A 281 4.28 -10.67 -13.67
N LYS A 282 4.97 -10.71 -12.52
CA LYS A 282 5.37 -11.98 -11.89
C LYS A 282 4.15 -12.67 -11.30
N ASP A 283 4.02 -13.96 -11.57
CA ASP A 283 2.91 -14.75 -11.05
C ASP A 283 3.02 -14.97 -9.52
N HIS A 284 1.98 -15.54 -8.93
CA HIS A 284 1.94 -15.79 -7.50
C HIS A 284 3.01 -16.81 -7.03
N LYS A 285 3.38 -17.78 -7.90
CA LYS A 285 4.43 -18.77 -7.59
C LYS A 285 5.79 -18.07 -7.54
N ASP A 286 6.07 -17.21 -8.51
CA ASP A 286 7.29 -16.41 -8.55
C ASP A 286 7.44 -15.54 -7.30
N ARG A 287 6.35 -14.91 -6.86
CA ARG A 287 6.36 -14.08 -5.65
C ARG A 287 6.65 -14.89 -4.38
N LYS A 288 5.99 -16.04 -4.21
CA LYS A 288 6.29 -16.95 -3.09
C LYS A 288 7.72 -17.46 -3.14
N GLN A 289 8.20 -17.81 -4.33
CA GLN A 289 9.57 -18.29 -4.52
C GLN A 289 10.60 -17.22 -4.17
N ALA A 290 10.35 -15.95 -4.55
CA ALA A 290 11.22 -14.82 -4.19
C ALA A 290 11.37 -14.69 -2.67
N VAL A 291 10.26 -14.70 -1.93
CA VAL A 291 10.27 -14.62 -0.45
C VAL A 291 10.96 -15.84 0.16
N SER A 292 10.66 -17.05 -0.34
CA SER A 292 11.32 -18.28 0.15
C SER A 292 12.83 -18.24 -0.06
N ARG A 293 13.30 -17.86 -1.26
CA ARG A 293 14.73 -17.73 -1.57
C ARG A 293 15.44 -16.67 -0.73
N LEU A 294 14.75 -15.55 -0.44
CA LEU A 294 15.27 -14.51 0.43
C LEU A 294 15.43 -15.01 1.87
N ASN A 295 14.43 -15.73 2.38
CA ASN A 295 14.47 -16.28 3.74
C ASN A 295 15.50 -17.41 3.89
N GLN A 296 15.79 -18.16 2.82
CA GLN A 296 16.80 -19.21 2.79
C GLN A 296 18.23 -18.68 2.49
N GLY A 297 18.41 -17.37 2.26
CA GLY A 297 19.70 -16.77 1.94
C GLY A 297 20.22 -17.09 0.52
N HIS A 298 19.38 -17.69 -0.35
CA HIS A 298 19.73 -17.91 -1.75
C HIS A 298 19.82 -16.61 -2.55
N ILE A 299 19.08 -15.59 -2.13
CA ILE A 299 19.19 -14.21 -2.56
C ILE A 299 19.30 -13.32 -1.33
N ASN A 300 19.97 -12.18 -1.44
CA ASN A 300 20.07 -11.19 -0.37
C ASN A 300 19.58 -9.81 -0.79
N VAL A 301 19.27 -9.61 -2.08
CA VAL A 301 18.75 -8.33 -2.61
C VAL A 301 17.48 -8.59 -3.42
N LEU A 302 16.41 -7.91 -3.04
CA LEU A 302 15.17 -7.90 -3.78
C LEU A 302 14.97 -6.54 -4.45
N ILE A 303 14.77 -6.50 -5.76
CA ILE A 303 14.35 -5.30 -6.48
C ILE A 303 12.85 -5.40 -6.69
N ALA A 304 12.08 -4.41 -6.23
CA ALA A 304 10.63 -4.51 -6.28
C ALA A 304 9.95 -3.19 -6.67
N THR A 305 8.79 -3.32 -7.30
CA THR A 305 7.81 -2.22 -7.38
C THR A 305 6.87 -2.26 -6.19
N ASP A 306 6.28 -1.13 -5.81
CA ASP A 306 5.33 -1.06 -4.69
C ASP A 306 4.21 -2.11 -4.81
N VAL A 307 3.62 -2.22 -6.02
CA VAL A 307 2.54 -3.19 -6.29
C VAL A 307 2.97 -4.63 -6.03
N ALA A 308 4.20 -4.98 -6.38
CA ALA A 308 4.70 -6.34 -6.25
C ALA A 308 5.17 -6.67 -4.82
N ALA A 309 5.70 -5.70 -4.10
CA ALA A 309 6.12 -5.86 -2.71
C ALA A 309 4.95 -5.84 -1.72
N ARG A 310 3.78 -5.31 -2.14
CA ARG A 310 2.58 -5.27 -1.32
C ARG A 310 2.05 -6.69 -1.05
N GLY A 311 1.64 -6.93 0.18
CA GLY A 311 1.07 -8.21 0.60
C GLY A 311 2.07 -9.34 0.77
N LEU A 312 3.34 -9.14 0.43
CA LEU A 312 4.37 -10.11 0.72
C LEU A 312 4.90 -9.94 2.15
N ASP A 313 5.11 -11.05 2.80
CA ASP A 313 5.78 -11.12 4.09
C ASP A 313 7.30 -10.92 3.90
N ILE A 314 7.65 -9.67 3.55
CA ILE A 314 9.02 -9.21 3.38
C ILE A 314 9.29 -8.26 4.53
N GLU A 315 9.58 -8.83 5.69
CA GLU A 315 9.91 -8.10 6.91
C GLU A 315 11.37 -8.39 7.31
N GLY A 316 11.92 -7.57 8.20
CA GLY A 316 13.27 -7.75 8.68
C GLY A 316 14.34 -7.49 7.61
N MET A 317 14.10 -6.51 6.73
CA MET A 317 15.14 -5.97 5.87
C MET A 317 16.06 -5.08 6.71
N ASP A 318 17.38 -5.24 6.54
CA ASP A 318 18.35 -4.36 7.18
C ASP A 318 18.48 -3.05 6.42
N LEU A 319 18.38 -3.12 5.07
CA LEU A 319 18.56 -2.01 4.16
C LEU A 319 17.37 -1.87 3.20
N VAL A 320 16.79 -0.68 3.16
CA VAL A 320 15.79 -0.26 2.18
C VAL A 320 16.38 0.85 1.32
N ILE A 321 16.43 0.67 0.01
CA ILE A 321 16.87 1.69 -0.94
C ILE A 321 15.68 2.13 -1.80
N ASN A 322 15.30 3.40 -1.74
CA ASN A 322 14.39 4.00 -2.69
C ASN A 322 15.21 4.47 -3.90
N PHE A 323 15.32 3.64 -4.94
CA PHE A 323 15.90 4.04 -6.22
C PHE A 323 15.09 5.19 -6.83
N ASP A 324 13.78 5.04 -6.88
CA ASP A 324 12.84 6.09 -7.22
C ASP A 324 12.08 6.53 -5.95
N MET A 325 11.93 7.83 -5.79
CA MET A 325 11.15 8.37 -4.69
C MET A 325 9.68 7.93 -4.81
N PRO A 326 9.04 7.43 -3.75
CA PRO A 326 7.63 7.07 -3.78
C PRO A 326 6.77 8.32 -4.05
N ARG A 327 5.63 8.13 -4.70
CA ARG A 327 4.77 9.25 -5.13
C ARG A 327 4.00 9.91 -4.00
N LYS A 328 3.74 9.17 -2.92
CA LYS A 328 2.98 9.61 -1.74
C LYS A 328 3.77 9.33 -0.46
N GLY A 329 3.48 10.07 0.60
CA GLY A 329 4.03 9.83 1.94
C GLY A 329 3.66 8.45 2.49
N ASP A 330 2.44 8.00 2.21
CA ASP A 330 1.96 6.68 2.62
C ASP A 330 2.79 5.54 2.01
N ASP A 331 3.10 5.61 0.71
CA ASP A 331 3.98 4.63 0.06
C ASP A 331 5.39 4.64 0.68
N TYR A 332 5.89 5.82 1.08
CA TYR A 332 7.17 5.93 1.78
C TYR A 332 7.14 5.17 3.11
N VAL A 333 6.10 5.37 3.90
CA VAL A 333 5.90 4.66 5.18
C VAL A 333 5.86 3.15 4.96
N HIS A 334 5.15 2.68 3.95
CA HIS A 334 5.06 1.26 3.62
C HIS A 334 6.39 0.65 3.18
N ARG A 335 7.22 1.41 2.44
CA ARG A 335 8.57 0.97 2.05
C ARG A 335 9.50 0.95 3.25
N ALA A 336 9.54 2.03 4.02
CA ALA A 336 10.36 2.14 5.22
C ALA A 336 9.96 1.11 6.29
N GLY A 337 8.67 0.79 6.41
CA GLY A 337 8.17 -0.25 7.31
C GLY A 337 8.61 -1.68 6.98
N ARG A 338 9.42 -1.90 5.95
CA ARG A 338 10.07 -3.19 5.67
C ARG A 338 11.32 -3.40 6.55
N THR A 339 11.82 -2.35 7.20
CA THR A 339 12.97 -2.39 8.10
C THR A 339 12.62 -1.82 9.49
N GLY A 340 13.55 -1.88 10.44
CA GLY A 340 13.42 -1.27 11.77
C GLY A 340 12.43 -1.98 12.70
N ARG A 341 12.33 -3.33 12.65
CA ARG A 341 11.42 -4.12 13.48
C ARG A 341 12.17 -4.96 14.51
N ALA A 342 11.44 -5.39 15.54
CA ALA A 342 11.93 -6.28 16.60
C ALA A 342 13.19 -5.77 17.33
N GLY A 343 13.33 -4.43 17.48
CA GLY A 343 14.47 -3.83 18.19
C GLY A 343 15.73 -3.62 17.34
N ASN A 344 15.73 -4.04 16.07
CA ASN A 344 16.85 -3.80 15.15
C ASN A 344 16.79 -2.41 14.53
N VAL A 345 17.97 -1.77 14.38
CA VAL A 345 18.11 -0.49 13.68
C VAL A 345 18.02 -0.73 12.19
N GLY A 346 17.03 -0.12 11.52
CA GLY A 346 16.86 -0.20 10.07
C GLY A 346 17.48 1.01 9.37
N LEU A 347 17.97 0.81 8.15
CA LEU A 347 18.50 1.88 7.30
C LEU A 347 17.65 2.05 6.04
N VAL A 348 17.15 3.28 5.83
CA VAL A 348 16.39 3.67 4.63
C VAL A 348 17.17 4.74 3.90
N ILE A 349 17.57 4.48 2.67
CA ILE A 349 18.32 5.41 1.81
C ILE A 349 17.47 5.75 0.58
N SER A 350 17.27 7.05 0.33
CA SER A 350 16.53 7.52 -0.85
C SER A 350 17.46 8.27 -1.80
N LEU A 351 17.52 7.85 -3.06
CA LEU A 351 18.33 8.46 -4.11
C LEU A 351 17.51 9.55 -4.81
N ILE A 352 17.95 10.83 -4.71
CA ILE A 352 17.12 11.98 -5.06
C ILE A 352 17.75 12.76 -6.23
N THR A 353 17.06 12.81 -7.37
CA THR A 353 17.39 13.71 -8.46
C THR A 353 16.83 15.13 -8.23
N ALA A 354 17.27 16.08 -9.03
CA ALA A 354 16.74 17.46 -8.98
C ALA A 354 15.20 17.50 -9.19
N GLN A 355 14.66 16.61 -10.00
CA GLN A 355 13.22 16.53 -10.29
C GLN A 355 12.43 15.98 -9.09
N GLU A 356 13.00 15.07 -8.32
CA GLU A 356 12.37 14.44 -7.17
C GLU A 356 12.49 15.25 -5.88
N TRP A 357 13.31 16.31 -5.86
CA TRP A 357 13.55 17.13 -4.66
C TRP A 357 12.26 17.63 -4.01
N ASN A 358 11.36 18.20 -4.82
CA ASN A 358 10.11 18.75 -4.29
C ASN A 358 9.16 17.67 -3.76
N LEU A 359 9.21 16.48 -4.34
CA LEU A 359 8.47 15.32 -3.86
C LEU A 359 9.04 14.85 -2.51
N MET A 360 10.36 14.70 -2.41
CA MET A 360 11.06 14.38 -1.16
C MET A 360 10.68 15.39 -0.05
N ALA A 361 10.80 16.70 -0.32
CA ALA A 361 10.44 17.73 0.66
C ALA A 361 8.95 17.71 1.05
N SER A 362 8.06 17.21 0.20
CA SER A 362 6.65 17.00 0.57
C SER A 362 6.46 15.80 1.49
N ILE A 363 7.26 14.75 1.34
CA ILE A 363 7.26 13.56 2.19
C ILE A 363 7.85 13.89 3.57
N GLU A 364 8.95 14.62 3.65
CA GLU A 364 9.51 15.11 4.94
C GLU A 364 8.44 15.88 5.75
N ARG A 365 7.67 16.76 5.10
CA ARG A 365 6.59 17.50 5.76
C ARG A 365 5.43 16.61 6.18
N TYR A 366 5.08 15.61 5.36
CA TYR A 366 4.05 14.62 5.70
C TYR A 366 4.44 13.81 6.93
N LEU A 367 5.70 13.38 7.00
CA LEU A 367 6.28 12.63 8.11
C LEU A 367 6.61 13.51 9.34
N LYS A 368 6.62 14.85 9.17
CA LYS A 368 7.13 15.82 10.17
C LYS A 368 8.57 15.50 10.61
N GLN A 369 9.37 14.94 9.70
CA GLN A 369 10.75 14.52 9.94
C GLN A 369 11.64 14.96 8.80
N GLN A 370 12.84 15.46 9.09
CA GLN A 370 13.87 15.76 8.10
C GLN A 370 14.75 14.52 7.89
N PHE A 371 15.09 14.26 6.64
CA PHE A 371 16.01 13.16 6.29
C PHE A 371 17.47 13.64 6.39
N GLU A 372 18.32 12.75 6.88
CA GLU A 372 19.76 13.01 6.94
C GLU A 372 20.35 13.08 5.53
N ARG A 373 21.12 14.12 5.24
CA ARG A 373 21.79 14.25 3.94
C ARG A 373 23.14 13.57 3.96
N ARG A 374 23.33 12.64 3.04
CA ARG A 374 24.58 11.90 2.86
C ARG A 374 25.15 12.15 1.46
N ILE A 375 26.47 12.16 1.33
CA ILE A 375 27.19 12.27 0.05
C ILE A 375 28.20 11.12 0.00
N ILE A 376 28.17 10.35 -1.08
CA ILE A 376 29.18 9.32 -1.36
C ILE A 376 30.34 10.03 -2.09
N LYS A 377 31.48 10.13 -1.44
CA LYS A 377 32.65 10.91 -1.96
C LYS A 377 33.19 10.30 -3.26
N GLU A 378 33.23 8.96 -3.34
CA GLU A 378 33.81 8.19 -4.43
C GLU A 378 33.01 8.31 -5.74
N ILE A 379 31.72 8.59 -5.64
CA ILE A 379 30.82 8.71 -6.80
C ILE A 379 29.97 9.98 -6.68
N LYS A 380 30.59 11.06 -6.24
CA LYS A 380 29.92 12.35 -6.07
C LYS A 380 29.46 12.92 -7.41
N GLY A 381 28.16 13.24 -7.51
CA GLY A 381 27.58 13.90 -8.67
C GLY A 381 27.72 15.42 -8.64
N SER A 382 27.19 16.05 -9.67
CA SER A 382 27.12 17.51 -9.81
C SER A 382 25.96 18.11 -9.01
N PHE A 383 24.86 17.38 -8.87
CA PHE A 383 23.70 17.78 -8.10
C PHE A 383 23.88 17.43 -6.63
N LEU A 384 23.99 18.45 -5.78
CA LEU A 384 24.13 18.32 -4.32
C LEU A 384 22.90 18.85 -3.57
N GLY A 385 21.84 19.15 -4.29
CA GLY A 385 20.63 19.80 -3.76
C GLY A 385 20.37 21.16 -4.40
N PRO A 386 19.19 21.75 -4.21
CA PRO A 386 18.87 23.06 -4.76
C PRO A 386 19.66 24.18 -4.08
N LYS A 387 20.11 25.14 -4.86
CA LYS A 387 20.90 26.30 -4.38
C LYS A 387 20.11 27.19 -3.40
N LYS A 388 18.78 27.25 -3.53
CA LYS A 388 17.88 28.03 -2.65
C LYS A 388 16.66 27.21 -2.31
N LEU A 389 16.30 27.19 -1.04
CA LEU A 389 15.11 26.51 -0.51
C LEU A 389 14.08 27.55 -0.08
N LYS A 390 12.80 27.22 -0.25
CA LYS A 390 11.68 27.90 0.39
C LYS A 390 11.58 27.46 1.86
N ALA A 391 10.86 28.20 2.71
CA ALA A 391 10.56 27.77 4.08
C ALA A 391 9.91 26.37 4.15
N SER A 392 9.23 25.95 3.09
CA SER A 392 8.63 24.63 2.95
C SER A 392 9.62 23.51 2.55
N GLY A 393 10.93 23.74 2.50
CA GLY A 393 11.95 22.79 2.03
C GLY A 393 11.99 22.58 0.51
N LYS A 394 11.00 23.09 -0.24
CA LYS A 394 10.96 22.99 -1.70
C LYS A 394 12.01 23.85 -2.37
N ALA A 395 12.52 23.42 -3.52
CA ALA A 395 13.42 24.23 -4.35
C ALA A 395 12.74 25.55 -4.74
N ALA A 396 13.45 26.69 -4.54
CA ALA A 396 12.99 27.96 -5.04
C ALA A 396 13.22 27.97 -6.56
N GLY A 397 12.16 28.20 -7.35
CA GLY A 397 12.26 28.33 -8.81
C GLY A 397 13.25 29.44 -9.18
N SER A 398 14.11 29.20 -10.15
CA SER A 398 14.87 30.28 -10.78
C SER A 398 13.88 31.23 -11.43
N LYS A 399 13.93 32.54 -11.06
CA LYS A 399 13.24 33.57 -11.83
C LYS A 399 13.74 33.46 -13.28
N LYS A 400 12.87 33.06 -14.22
CA LYS A 400 13.17 33.24 -15.65
C LYS A 400 13.54 34.73 -15.82
N LYS A 401 14.79 35.01 -16.18
CA LYS A 401 15.14 36.32 -16.67
C LYS A 401 14.19 36.63 -17.83
N LYS A 402 13.29 37.60 -17.65
CA LYS A 402 12.62 38.22 -18.78
C LYS A 402 13.75 38.83 -19.63
N THR A 403 14.03 38.18 -20.75
CA THR A 403 14.81 38.85 -21.80
C THR A 403 13.90 39.91 -22.33
N ASP A 404 14.20 41.17 -21.95
CA ASP A 404 13.62 42.35 -22.56
C ASP A 404 13.99 42.34 -24.05
N LYS A 405 13.09 41.86 -24.88
CA LYS A 405 13.11 42.17 -26.31
C LYS A 405 12.75 43.64 -26.42
N LYS A 406 13.77 44.52 -26.46
CA LYS A 406 13.61 45.85 -27.04
C LYS A 406 13.18 45.68 -28.50
N SER A 407 11.90 45.81 -28.77
CA SER A 407 11.38 46.03 -30.11
C SER A 407 11.73 47.46 -30.51
N SER A 408 12.68 47.60 -31.43
CA SER A 408 12.91 48.83 -32.17
C SER A 408 11.67 49.14 -33.04
N GLU A 409 10.86 50.07 -32.58
CA GLU A 409 9.80 50.64 -33.41
C GLU A 409 10.45 51.52 -34.49
N LYS A 410 10.43 51.05 -35.73
CA LYS A 410 10.53 51.88 -36.92
C LYS A 410 9.18 52.50 -37.22
N LYS A 411 9.05 53.80 -36.97
CA LYS A 411 7.94 54.65 -37.47
C LYS A 411 7.93 54.65 -38.99
N MET A 412 6.80 54.36 -39.61
CA MET A 412 6.47 54.74 -40.98
C MET A 412 5.08 55.42 -41.03
N PRO A 413 4.85 56.35 -41.95
CA PRO A 413 3.91 57.44 -41.77
C PRO A 413 2.48 57.13 -42.21
N THR A 414 1.58 57.85 -41.61
CA THR A 414 0.13 57.93 -41.81
C THR A 414 -0.31 58.26 -43.23
N LYS A 415 -1.28 57.54 -43.81
CA LYS A 415 -2.26 58.00 -44.81
C LYS A 415 -3.66 57.66 -44.35
N LYS A 416 -4.49 58.69 -44.27
CA LYS A 416 -5.93 58.67 -43.96
C LYS A 416 -6.76 58.43 -45.23
N PRO A 417 -8.10 58.43 -45.17
CA PRO A 417 -8.89 57.21 -45.37
C PRO A 417 -9.77 57.33 -46.64
N ASN A 418 -10.39 56.27 -47.05
CA ASN A 418 -11.58 56.43 -47.89
C ASN A 418 -12.66 55.39 -47.53
N THR A 419 -13.81 55.96 -47.34
CA THR A 419 -15.10 55.39 -46.99
C THR A 419 -15.75 54.64 -48.18
N ALA A 420 -16.33 53.46 -47.92
CA ALA A 420 -17.52 53.02 -48.66
C ALA A 420 -18.31 52.00 -47.85
N LYS A 421 -19.57 52.34 -47.66
CA LYS A 421 -20.65 51.56 -47.05
C LYS A 421 -21.07 50.42 -47.94
N SER A 422 -21.43 49.26 -47.44
CA SER A 422 -22.63 48.51 -47.90
C SER A 422 -23.06 47.46 -46.89
N LYS A 423 -24.38 47.30 -46.86
CA LYS A 423 -25.27 46.67 -45.90
C LYS A 423 -25.31 45.14 -45.98
N PRO A 424 -26.11 44.50 -45.08
CA PRO A 424 -25.99 43.09 -44.69
C PRO A 424 -26.94 42.15 -45.46
N ALA A 425 -26.65 40.84 -45.42
CA ALA A 425 -27.63 39.79 -45.79
C ALA A 425 -27.42 38.58 -44.90
N ALA A 426 -28.36 38.35 -44.06
CA ALA A 426 -29.40 37.31 -44.00
C ALA A 426 -28.90 35.87 -43.69
N ALA A 427 -29.44 35.41 -42.59
CA ALA A 427 -29.46 34.04 -42.10
C ALA A 427 -29.98 33.01 -43.13
N ARG A 428 -29.47 31.80 -43.10
CA ARG A 428 -30.20 30.61 -43.52
C ARG A 428 -29.89 29.44 -42.61
N ASP A 429 -30.96 29.02 -41.97
CA ASP A 429 -31.25 27.77 -41.30
C ASP A 429 -31.26 26.61 -42.33
N GLY A 430 -30.94 25.39 -41.90
CA GLY A 430 -31.05 24.25 -42.82
C GLY A 430 -30.50 22.94 -42.30
N SER A 431 -31.23 22.35 -41.39
CA SER A 431 -31.25 20.92 -41.07
C SER A 431 -31.28 20.01 -42.28
N ALA A 432 -30.51 18.91 -42.33
CA ALA A 432 -30.90 17.61 -42.96
C ALA A 432 -29.85 16.50 -42.70
N PRO A 433 -30.20 15.20 -42.86
CA PRO A 433 -29.88 14.21 -41.87
C PRO A 433 -28.86 13.14 -42.31
N LEU A 434 -28.48 12.30 -41.35
CA LEU A 434 -27.74 11.04 -41.43
C LEU A 434 -28.11 10.12 -42.61
N ARG A 435 -27.12 9.58 -43.29
CA ARG A 435 -27.24 8.31 -44.05
C ARG A 435 -26.24 7.29 -43.50
N ARG A 436 -26.84 6.19 -42.99
CA ARG A 436 -26.18 4.89 -42.79
C ARG A 436 -25.75 4.33 -44.15
N GLN A 437 -24.60 3.72 -44.23
CA GLN A 437 -24.35 2.62 -45.15
C GLN A 437 -23.74 1.45 -44.38
N SER A 438 -24.41 0.33 -44.55
CA SER A 438 -24.11 -1.01 -44.06
C SER A 438 -23.29 -1.79 -45.09
N ALA A 439 -22.65 -2.85 -44.59
CA ALA A 439 -22.24 -4.10 -45.26
C ALA A 439 -20.95 -4.03 -46.12
N VAL A 440 -19.99 -4.84 -45.87
CA VAL A 440 -19.91 -6.34 -45.90
C VAL A 440 -19.00 -6.83 -44.79
#